data_071dbc492bbde8671c7742de88bda666
#
_entry.id   071dbc492bbde8671c7742de88bda666
#
_cell.length_a   1.000
_cell.length_b   1.000
_cell.length_c   1.000
_cell.angle_alpha   90.00
_cell.angle_beta   90.00
_cell.angle_gamma   90.00
#
_symmetry.space_group_name_H-M   'P 1'
#
loop_
_entity.id
_entity.type
_entity.pdbx_description
1 polymer ?
#
loop_
_entity_poly.entity_id
_entity_poly.type
_entity_poly.pdbx_seq_one_letter_code
_entity_poly.pdbx_strand_id
1 'polypeptide(L)'
;MDLRHLKTLIAIAENGSFAAAGDAIGLTQSAVSLHVKALEEALETKLFDRTTRPPRLNTRGRNLVDRARDIVEQCEGLSDLVSGDSLAGSLDVGAVPTLLSGILPPALGAIRAQHPDLRIRVSSGLSADLVGRVHKGELDAAVVTEPSQVQTGLSWHMYAEEPLLVIAPKGTKGSTDRELLAAGPFIRFQRFAWAGRLIDTHLKDRGIKVHTGMEIDSLEAIALMVAHGLGVSVVPDRAGASLPENIERIPFGDPPLCRVVGVVERRDNPKAHLIRGLVEILARLAHPNSR
;
A
#
# COMPACT_ATOMS: atom_id res chain seq x y z
N MET A 1 -8.09 -4.27 32.06
CA MET A 1 -8.26 -4.84 30.69
C MET A 1 -7.18 -5.92 30.50
N ASP A 2 -7.51 -7.09 29.96
CA ASP A 2 -6.60 -8.25 29.78
C ASP A 2 -6.59 -8.60 28.28
N LEU A 3 -5.45 -9.07 27.75
CA LEU A 3 -5.28 -9.50 26.37
C LEU A 3 -6.27 -10.61 25.98
N ARG A 4 -6.59 -11.52 26.91
CA ARG A 4 -7.59 -12.57 26.74
C ARG A 4 -8.98 -12.02 26.43
N HIS A 5 -9.35 -10.89 27.01
CA HIS A 5 -10.64 -10.24 26.73
C HIS A 5 -10.69 -9.67 25.31
N LEU A 6 -9.55 -9.13 24.82
CA LEU A 6 -9.43 -8.64 23.43
C LEU A 6 -9.50 -9.80 22.44
N LYS A 7 -8.77 -10.91 22.69
CA LYS A 7 -8.86 -12.14 21.87
C LYS A 7 -10.29 -12.69 21.80
N THR A 8 -11.00 -12.66 22.92
CA THR A 8 -12.42 -13.09 22.97
C THR A 8 -13.31 -12.17 22.12
N LEU A 9 -13.12 -10.86 22.17
CA LEU A 9 -13.87 -9.91 21.35
C LEU A 9 -13.64 -10.15 19.84
N ILE A 10 -12.40 -10.39 19.44
CA ILE A 10 -12.02 -10.73 18.06
C ILE A 10 -12.70 -12.02 17.62
N ALA A 11 -12.63 -13.08 18.44
CA ALA A 11 -13.26 -14.36 18.15
C ALA A 11 -14.78 -14.23 17.95
N ILE A 12 -15.47 -13.39 18.74
CA ILE A 12 -16.91 -13.11 18.55
C ILE A 12 -17.17 -12.40 17.23
N ALA A 13 -16.31 -11.45 16.84
CA ALA A 13 -16.45 -10.74 15.58
C ALA A 13 -16.31 -11.67 14.36
N GLU A 14 -15.43 -12.65 14.46
CA GLU A 14 -15.14 -13.63 13.39
C GLU A 14 -16.17 -14.75 13.30
N ASN A 15 -16.67 -15.24 14.44
CA ASN A 15 -17.56 -16.39 14.49
C ASN A 15 -19.04 -16.02 14.65
N GLY A 16 -19.36 -14.75 14.79
CA GLY A 16 -20.72 -14.20 14.76
C GLY A 16 -21.59 -14.48 15.99
N SER A 17 -21.15 -15.33 16.95
CA SER A 17 -21.89 -15.61 18.19
C SER A 17 -20.96 -15.93 19.36
N PHE A 18 -21.44 -15.73 20.58
CA PHE A 18 -20.71 -16.04 21.81
C PHE A 18 -20.40 -17.53 21.98
N ALA A 19 -21.32 -18.40 21.53
CA ALA A 19 -21.12 -19.85 21.58
C ALA A 19 -20.04 -20.29 20.59
N ALA A 20 -20.17 -19.90 19.30
CA ALA A 20 -19.18 -20.25 18.27
C ALA A 20 -17.79 -19.67 18.57
N ALA A 21 -17.74 -18.46 19.14
CA ALA A 21 -16.46 -17.90 19.60
C ALA A 21 -15.85 -18.71 20.74
N GLY A 22 -16.67 -19.17 21.70
CA GLY A 22 -16.21 -20.04 22.78
C GLY A 22 -15.61 -21.34 22.25
N ASP A 23 -16.32 -22.01 21.32
CA ASP A 23 -15.84 -23.23 20.68
C ASP A 23 -14.51 -23.00 19.94
N ALA A 24 -14.37 -21.87 19.24
CA ALA A 24 -13.17 -21.54 18.48
C ALA A 24 -11.91 -21.27 19.36
N ILE A 25 -12.11 -20.75 20.58
CA ILE A 25 -10.99 -20.40 21.49
C ILE A 25 -10.91 -21.28 22.74
N GLY A 26 -11.65 -22.39 22.78
CA GLY A 26 -11.62 -23.35 23.89
C GLY A 26 -12.24 -22.81 25.20
N LEU A 27 -13.24 -21.93 25.13
CA LEU A 27 -13.94 -21.36 26.29
C LEU A 27 -15.42 -21.71 26.27
N THR A 28 -16.02 -21.79 27.46
CA THR A 28 -17.48 -21.89 27.57
C THR A 28 -18.15 -20.57 27.17
N GLN A 29 -19.39 -20.60 26.69
CA GLN A 29 -20.17 -19.40 26.40
C GLN A 29 -20.29 -18.45 27.61
N SER A 30 -20.37 -18.99 28.83
CA SER A 30 -20.41 -18.20 30.06
C SER A 30 -19.08 -17.46 30.31
N ALA A 31 -17.94 -18.11 30.05
CA ALA A 31 -16.63 -17.46 30.16
C ALA A 31 -16.47 -16.36 29.11
N VAL A 32 -16.89 -16.58 27.87
CA VAL A 32 -16.93 -15.55 26.80
C VAL A 32 -17.78 -14.36 27.25
N SER A 33 -18.95 -14.60 27.84
CA SER A 33 -19.83 -13.54 28.37
C SER A 33 -19.20 -12.74 29.50
N LEU A 34 -18.43 -13.41 30.41
CA LEU A 34 -17.69 -12.73 31.48
C LEU A 34 -16.55 -11.87 30.93
N HIS A 35 -15.81 -12.36 29.93
CA HIS A 35 -14.74 -11.59 29.27
C HIS A 35 -15.29 -10.33 28.61
N VAL A 36 -16.43 -10.44 27.88
CA VAL A 36 -17.10 -9.27 27.29
C VAL A 36 -17.55 -8.29 28.36
N LYS A 37 -18.16 -8.77 29.45
CA LYS A 37 -18.61 -7.92 30.54
C LYS A 37 -17.42 -7.17 31.18
N ALA A 38 -16.34 -7.86 31.47
CA ALA A 38 -15.13 -7.25 32.03
C ALA A 38 -14.49 -6.21 31.09
N LEU A 39 -14.57 -6.44 29.76
CA LEU A 39 -14.10 -5.48 28.76
C LEU A 39 -15.01 -4.24 28.70
N GLU A 40 -16.34 -4.43 28.69
CA GLU A 40 -17.32 -3.34 28.72
C GLU A 40 -17.19 -2.49 30.00
N GLU A 41 -16.94 -3.12 31.13
CA GLU A 41 -16.71 -2.44 32.43
C GLU A 41 -15.41 -1.64 32.41
N ALA A 42 -14.30 -2.23 31.93
CA ALA A 42 -13.00 -1.56 31.85
C ALA A 42 -12.97 -0.37 30.87
N LEU A 43 -13.85 -0.38 29.87
CA LEU A 43 -13.98 0.71 28.88
C LEU A 43 -15.16 1.63 29.16
N GLU A 44 -15.91 1.39 30.24
CA GLU A 44 -17.13 2.14 30.62
C GLU A 44 -18.11 2.30 29.45
N THR A 45 -18.20 1.28 28.57
CA THR A 45 -19.01 1.37 27.35
C THR A 45 -19.59 0.03 26.95
N LYS A 46 -20.80 0.04 26.33
CA LYS A 46 -21.38 -1.17 25.75
C LYS A 46 -20.85 -1.39 24.35
N LEU A 47 -20.44 -2.63 24.07
CA LEU A 47 -19.88 -3.05 22.80
C LEU A 47 -20.86 -3.86 21.95
N PHE A 48 -21.94 -4.39 22.59
CA PHE A 48 -22.94 -5.21 21.94
C PHE A 48 -24.32 -4.60 22.02
N ASP A 49 -25.07 -4.73 20.94
CA ASP A 49 -26.51 -4.54 20.90
C ASP A 49 -27.18 -5.86 21.36
N ARG A 50 -27.83 -5.81 22.50
CA ARG A 50 -28.52 -6.97 23.11
C ARG A 50 -30.00 -7.03 22.76
N THR A 51 -30.49 -6.11 21.94
CA THR A 51 -31.89 -6.14 21.45
C THR A 51 -32.04 -7.23 20.38
N THR A 52 -30.98 -7.65 19.73
CA THR A 52 -30.93 -8.75 18.77
C THR A 52 -30.56 -10.08 19.44
N ARG A 53 -31.03 -11.19 18.89
CA ARG A 53 -30.63 -12.57 19.28
C ARG A 53 -30.13 -13.32 18.07
N PRO A 54 -28.81 -13.70 18.00
CA PRO A 54 -27.76 -13.44 19.01
C PRO A 54 -27.37 -11.96 19.10
N PRO A 55 -26.78 -11.51 20.22
CA PRO A 55 -26.27 -10.14 20.37
C PRO A 55 -25.22 -9.82 19.31
N ARG A 56 -25.29 -8.61 18.73
CA ARG A 56 -24.37 -8.15 17.68
C ARG A 56 -23.50 -7.00 18.13
N LEU A 57 -22.28 -6.90 17.59
CA LEU A 57 -21.41 -5.76 17.82
C LEU A 57 -22.09 -4.46 17.35
N ASN A 58 -22.16 -3.46 18.23
CA ASN A 58 -22.55 -2.12 17.87
C ASN A 58 -21.39 -1.39 17.15
N THR A 59 -21.57 -0.14 16.74
CA THR A 59 -20.55 0.65 16.04
C THR A 59 -19.24 0.78 16.87
N ARG A 60 -19.34 0.99 18.18
CA ARG A 60 -18.18 1.09 19.08
C ARG A 60 -17.45 -0.25 19.17
N GLY A 61 -18.18 -1.36 19.25
CA GLY A 61 -17.62 -2.70 19.28
C GLY A 61 -16.86 -3.03 17.98
N ARG A 62 -17.41 -2.70 16.83
CA ARG A 62 -16.72 -2.88 15.53
C ARG A 62 -15.41 -2.10 15.45
N ASN A 63 -15.44 -0.82 15.81
CA ASN A 63 -14.25 0.02 15.81
C ASN A 63 -13.18 -0.49 16.79
N LEU A 64 -13.61 -1.08 17.92
CA LEU A 64 -12.69 -1.65 18.90
C LEU A 64 -12.03 -2.94 18.40
N VAL A 65 -12.73 -3.77 17.59
CA VAL A 65 -12.18 -5.03 17.07
C VAL A 65 -10.90 -4.79 16.27
N ASP A 66 -10.87 -3.77 15.41
CA ASP A 66 -9.69 -3.47 14.60
C ASP A 66 -8.50 -3.06 15.49
N ARG A 67 -8.74 -2.21 16.49
CA ARG A 67 -7.72 -1.83 17.47
C ARG A 67 -7.30 -2.99 18.38
N ALA A 68 -8.25 -3.87 18.72
CA ALA A 68 -7.94 -5.06 19.52
C ALA A 68 -7.02 -6.02 18.77
N ARG A 69 -7.21 -6.19 17.45
CA ARG A 69 -6.30 -6.99 16.61
C ARG A 69 -4.88 -6.44 16.65
N ASP A 70 -4.71 -5.13 16.46
CA ASP A 70 -3.41 -4.47 16.49
C ASP A 70 -2.68 -4.71 17.84
N ILE A 71 -3.39 -4.55 18.97
CA ILE A 71 -2.85 -4.74 20.32
C ILE A 71 -2.47 -6.20 20.57
N VAL A 72 -3.33 -7.14 20.21
CA VAL A 72 -3.06 -8.58 20.38
C VAL A 72 -1.82 -8.98 19.62
N GLU A 73 -1.71 -8.54 18.37
CA GLU A 73 -0.57 -8.83 17.50
C GLU A 73 0.73 -8.22 18.01
N GLN A 74 0.71 -6.96 18.49
CA GLN A 74 1.87 -6.33 19.13
C GLN A 74 2.33 -7.11 20.38
N CYS A 75 1.38 -7.59 21.19
CA CYS A 75 1.72 -8.39 22.36
C CYS A 75 2.25 -9.79 22.00
N GLU A 76 1.74 -10.43 20.95
CA GLU A 76 2.26 -11.71 20.44
C GLU A 76 3.68 -11.54 19.88
N GLY A 77 3.95 -10.44 19.17
CA GLY A 77 5.27 -10.09 18.66
C GLY A 77 6.34 -9.85 19.75
N LEU A 78 5.96 -9.56 21.00
CA LEU A 78 6.92 -9.47 22.10
C LEU A 78 7.63 -10.78 22.39
N SER A 79 6.95 -11.91 22.22
CA SER A 79 7.53 -13.26 22.41
C SER A 79 8.60 -13.54 21.36
N ASP A 80 8.41 -13.03 20.16
CA ASP A 80 9.32 -13.22 19.03
C ASP A 80 10.61 -12.38 19.18
N LEU A 81 10.52 -11.22 19.84
CA LEU A 81 11.69 -10.38 20.16
C LEU A 81 12.63 -11.03 21.19
N VAL A 82 12.11 -11.89 22.04
CA VAL A 82 12.88 -12.54 23.13
C VAL A 82 13.51 -13.86 22.69
N SER A 83 12.89 -14.55 21.73
CA SER A 83 13.33 -15.89 21.29
C SER A 83 14.46 -15.90 20.27
N GLY A 84 14.87 -14.75 19.73
CA GLY A 84 16.10 -14.58 18.93
C GLY A 84 16.23 -15.42 17.63
N ASP A 85 15.34 -16.37 17.39
CA ASP A 85 15.52 -17.40 16.36
C ASP A 85 14.29 -17.63 15.44
N SER A 86 13.23 -16.85 15.61
CA SER A 86 12.06 -16.97 14.73
C SER A 86 11.63 -15.60 14.21
N LEU A 87 11.84 -15.36 12.92
CA LEU A 87 11.21 -14.29 12.14
C LEU A 87 9.70 -14.57 11.91
N ALA A 88 9.08 -15.30 12.85
CA ALA A 88 7.64 -15.50 12.93
C ALA A 88 6.98 -14.22 13.44
N GLY A 89 6.81 -13.26 12.57
CA GLY A 89 6.20 -11.97 12.87
C GLY A 89 5.29 -11.53 11.73
N SER A 90 4.71 -10.37 11.87
CA SER A 90 4.01 -9.70 10.76
C SER A 90 4.88 -8.62 10.14
N LEU A 91 4.70 -8.39 8.85
CA LEU A 91 5.27 -7.28 8.11
C LEU A 91 4.13 -6.47 7.47
N ASP A 92 3.94 -5.25 7.98
CA ASP A 92 2.91 -4.32 7.52
C ASP A 92 3.48 -3.35 6.50
N VAL A 93 3.16 -3.56 5.23
CA VAL A 93 3.68 -2.77 4.11
C VAL A 93 2.56 -1.95 3.47
N GLY A 94 2.75 -0.62 3.43
CA GLY A 94 1.95 0.24 2.58
C GLY A 94 2.52 0.30 1.17
N ALA A 95 1.68 0.41 0.13
CA ALA A 95 2.19 0.67 -1.21
C ALA A 95 1.20 1.50 -2.04
N VAL A 96 1.73 2.35 -2.92
CA VAL A 96 0.89 3.04 -3.88
C VAL A 96 0.34 2.06 -4.93
N PRO A 97 -0.90 2.27 -5.44
CA PRO A 97 -1.54 1.34 -6.39
C PRO A 97 -0.65 0.97 -7.57
N THR A 98 0.10 1.94 -8.09
CA THR A 98 0.96 1.76 -9.26
C THR A 98 2.14 0.79 -9.04
N LEU A 99 2.55 0.54 -7.81
CA LEU A 99 3.60 -0.41 -7.45
C LEU A 99 3.00 -1.76 -7.04
N LEU A 100 1.77 -1.75 -6.51
CA LEU A 100 1.00 -2.96 -6.22
C LEU A 100 0.67 -3.78 -7.47
N SER A 101 0.38 -3.11 -8.59
CA SER A 101 0.08 -3.77 -9.87
C SER A 101 1.32 -4.11 -10.70
N GLY A 102 2.52 -3.92 -10.16
CA GLY A 102 3.80 -4.15 -10.87
C GLY A 102 4.79 -4.96 -10.03
N ILE A 103 5.81 -4.29 -9.55
CA ILE A 103 7.02 -4.89 -8.97
C ILE A 103 6.81 -5.51 -7.57
N LEU A 104 5.83 -5.00 -6.78
CA LEU A 104 5.70 -5.40 -5.38
C LEU A 104 5.25 -6.86 -5.19
N PRO A 105 4.27 -7.42 -5.93
CA PRO A 105 3.86 -8.81 -5.75
C PRO A 105 4.99 -9.82 -5.88
N PRO A 106 5.84 -9.82 -6.93
CA PRO A 106 6.98 -10.73 -7.01
C PRO A 106 8.01 -10.49 -5.89
N ALA A 107 8.20 -9.24 -5.43
CA ALA A 107 9.09 -8.95 -4.31
C ALA A 107 8.59 -9.55 -3.00
N LEU A 108 7.30 -9.42 -2.69
CA LEU A 108 6.69 -10.04 -1.51
C LEU A 108 6.69 -11.56 -1.60
N GLY A 109 6.52 -12.15 -2.79
CA GLY A 109 6.66 -13.57 -3.03
C GLY A 109 8.07 -14.08 -2.68
N ALA A 110 9.10 -13.32 -3.05
CA ALA A 110 10.49 -13.65 -2.73
C ALA A 110 10.79 -13.54 -1.22
N ILE A 111 10.28 -12.51 -0.55
CA ILE A 111 10.40 -12.37 0.93
C ILE A 111 9.71 -13.55 1.63
N ARG A 112 8.49 -13.90 1.21
CA ARG A 112 7.75 -15.03 1.79
C ARG A 112 8.45 -16.36 1.59
N ALA A 113 9.14 -16.55 0.45
CA ALA A 113 9.91 -17.77 0.21
C ALA A 113 11.13 -17.88 1.14
N GLN A 114 11.74 -16.76 1.53
CA GLN A 114 12.86 -16.71 2.49
C GLN A 114 12.38 -16.83 3.95
N HIS A 115 11.16 -16.36 4.24
CA HIS A 115 10.55 -16.33 5.58
C HIS A 115 9.14 -16.93 5.54
N PRO A 116 8.99 -18.27 5.51
CA PRO A 116 7.68 -18.93 5.30
C PRO A 116 6.63 -18.61 6.38
N ASP A 117 7.08 -18.38 7.60
CA ASP A 117 6.23 -18.06 8.76
C ASP A 117 5.87 -16.57 8.87
N LEU A 118 6.46 -15.72 8.02
CA LEU A 118 6.19 -14.29 8.02
C LEU A 118 4.78 -14.00 7.46
N ARG A 119 3.95 -13.34 8.28
CA ARG A 119 2.65 -12.83 7.84
C ARG A 119 2.84 -11.46 7.20
N ILE A 120 2.50 -11.33 5.93
CA ILE A 120 2.61 -10.05 5.22
C ILE A 120 1.21 -9.46 5.07
N ARG A 121 1.02 -8.24 5.60
CA ARG A 121 -0.18 -7.42 5.38
C ARG A 121 0.17 -6.28 4.44
N VAL A 122 -0.68 -6.03 3.45
CA VAL A 122 -0.46 -4.99 2.45
C VAL A 122 -1.63 -4.02 2.46
N SER A 123 -1.31 -2.72 2.59
CA SER A 123 -2.28 -1.64 2.53
C SER A 123 -2.04 -0.78 1.29
N SER A 124 -3.09 -0.43 0.57
CA SER A 124 -3.04 0.53 -0.54
C SER A 124 -3.37 1.95 -0.07
N GLY A 125 -2.72 2.95 -0.66
CA GLY A 125 -3.01 4.35 -0.35
C GLY A 125 -2.15 5.34 -1.15
N LEU A 126 -2.37 6.63 -0.91
CA LEU A 126 -1.52 7.68 -1.47
C LEU A 126 -0.20 7.78 -0.70
N SER A 127 0.89 8.13 -1.38
CA SER A 127 2.23 8.22 -0.77
C SER A 127 2.25 9.05 0.52
N ALA A 128 1.57 10.20 0.55
CA ALA A 128 1.56 11.06 1.73
C ALA A 128 0.89 10.42 2.95
N ASP A 129 -0.23 9.72 2.74
CA ASP A 129 -0.94 9.00 3.79
C ASP A 129 -0.10 7.83 4.32
N LEU A 130 0.44 7.01 3.40
CA LEU A 130 1.27 5.85 3.75
C LEU A 130 2.52 6.26 4.54
N VAL A 131 3.21 7.35 4.12
CA VAL A 131 4.36 7.89 4.87
C VAL A 131 3.94 8.38 6.25
N GLY A 132 2.77 9.03 6.37
CA GLY A 132 2.21 9.43 7.66
C GLY A 132 1.93 8.24 8.59
N ARG A 133 1.44 7.13 8.05
CA ARG A 133 1.18 5.88 8.79
C ARG A 133 2.50 5.20 9.22
N VAL A 134 3.54 5.21 8.38
CA VAL A 134 4.88 4.74 8.78
C VAL A 134 5.41 5.59 9.92
N HIS A 135 5.31 6.91 9.84
CA HIS A 135 5.76 7.82 10.90
C HIS A 135 5.08 7.55 12.24
N LYS A 136 3.77 7.22 12.22
CA LYS A 136 3.00 6.86 13.42
C LYS A 136 3.25 5.42 13.91
N GLY A 137 3.99 4.60 13.16
CA GLY A 137 4.21 3.19 13.47
C GLY A 137 3.02 2.27 13.16
N GLU A 138 2.05 2.73 12.39
CA GLU A 138 0.91 1.94 11.91
C GLU A 138 1.30 1.01 10.74
N LEU A 139 2.41 1.31 10.07
CA LEU A 139 3.05 0.49 9.04
C LEU A 139 4.54 0.34 9.36
N ASP A 140 5.11 -0.80 9.04
CA ASP A 140 6.55 -1.04 9.16
C ASP A 140 7.33 -0.31 8.06
N ALA A 141 6.78 -0.30 6.84
CA ALA A 141 7.35 0.38 5.70
C ALA A 141 6.28 0.81 4.68
N ALA A 142 6.65 1.74 3.79
CA ALA A 142 5.83 2.11 2.65
C ALA A 142 6.64 2.19 1.36
N VAL A 143 6.16 1.53 0.31
CA VAL A 143 6.73 1.55 -1.04
C VAL A 143 6.02 2.64 -1.85
N VAL A 144 6.72 3.73 -2.10
CA VAL A 144 6.12 5.00 -2.57
C VAL A 144 6.99 5.69 -3.63
N THR A 145 6.43 6.70 -4.28
CA THR A 145 7.20 7.68 -5.04
C THR A 145 8.01 8.55 -4.07
N GLU A 146 9.17 9.02 -4.48
CA GLU A 146 10.07 9.84 -3.67
C GLU A 146 9.34 11.03 -3.01
N PRO A 147 9.47 11.20 -1.68
CA PRO A 147 8.95 12.35 -1.00
C PRO A 147 9.77 13.62 -1.34
N SER A 148 9.12 14.75 -1.49
CA SER A 148 9.83 16.03 -1.70
C SER A 148 10.79 16.37 -0.55
N GLN A 149 10.51 15.84 0.66
CA GLN A 149 11.35 15.92 1.83
C GLN A 149 11.12 14.71 2.72
N VAL A 150 12.20 14.06 3.14
CA VAL A 150 12.13 12.97 4.14
C VAL A 150 11.92 13.57 5.52
N GLN A 151 10.86 13.19 6.19
CA GLN A 151 10.52 13.68 7.53
C GLN A 151 11.55 13.18 8.56
N THR A 152 11.76 13.99 9.62
CA THR A 152 12.60 13.59 10.76
C THR A 152 12.11 12.29 11.36
N GLY A 153 13.02 11.37 11.69
CA GLY A 153 12.70 10.04 12.22
C GLY A 153 12.43 8.98 11.16
N LEU A 154 12.34 9.36 9.88
CA LEU A 154 12.22 8.42 8.76
C LEU A 154 13.54 8.25 8.01
N SER A 155 13.68 7.10 7.32
CA SER A 155 14.72 6.78 6.35
C SER A 155 14.08 6.52 5.00
N TRP A 156 14.76 6.94 3.94
CA TRP A 156 14.38 6.71 2.55
C TRP A 156 15.41 5.81 1.88
N HIS A 157 14.94 4.77 1.22
CA HIS A 157 15.76 3.81 0.48
C HIS A 157 15.25 3.75 -0.96
N MET A 158 15.90 4.51 -1.84
CA MET A 158 15.64 4.45 -3.27
C MET A 158 16.01 3.05 -3.82
N TYR A 159 15.17 2.49 -4.70
CA TYR A 159 15.49 1.25 -5.39
C TYR A 159 15.44 1.35 -6.92
N ALA A 160 14.74 2.33 -7.50
CA ALA A 160 14.71 2.53 -8.94
C ALA A 160 14.33 3.95 -9.37
N GLU A 161 14.74 4.27 -10.60
CA GLU A 161 14.22 5.39 -11.39
C GLU A 161 13.37 4.81 -12.54
N GLU A 162 12.14 5.27 -12.66
CA GLU A 162 11.21 4.86 -13.72
C GLU A 162 11.08 6.01 -14.71
N PRO A 163 11.57 5.86 -15.96
CA PRO A 163 11.42 6.89 -16.98
C PRO A 163 9.94 7.21 -17.22
N LEU A 164 9.62 8.48 -17.44
CA LEU A 164 8.30 8.89 -17.86
C LEU A 164 8.18 8.78 -19.39
N LEU A 165 7.06 8.22 -19.84
CA LEU A 165 6.73 8.05 -21.25
C LEU A 165 5.48 8.86 -21.58
N VAL A 166 5.49 9.57 -22.70
CA VAL A 166 4.27 10.00 -23.38
C VAL A 166 3.72 8.79 -24.12
N ILE A 167 2.44 8.52 -23.93
CA ILE A 167 1.69 7.48 -24.63
C ILE A 167 0.54 8.08 -25.44
N ALA A 168 0.38 7.59 -26.65
CA ALA A 168 -0.66 8.02 -27.61
C ALA A 168 -1.24 6.81 -28.35
N PRO A 169 -2.42 6.92 -28.96
CA PRO A 169 -2.96 5.87 -29.83
C PRO A 169 -1.99 5.50 -30.95
N LYS A 170 -1.94 4.24 -31.34
CA LYS A 170 -1.09 3.76 -32.44
C LYS A 170 -1.40 4.51 -33.76
N GLY A 171 -0.33 4.92 -34.43
CA GLY A 171 -0.43 5.70 -35.68
C GLY A 171 -0.62 7.21 -35.45
N THR A 172 -0.59 7.67 -34.18
CA THR A 172 -0.55 9.10 -33.90
C THR A 172 0.72 9.71 -34.51
N LYS A 173 0.58 10.74 -35.32
CA LYS A 173 1.72 11.45 -35.94
C LYS A 173 2.39 12.35 -34.90
N GLY A 174 3.70 12.27 -34.85
CA GLY A 174 4.56 13.10 -33.98
C GLY A 174 5.86 12.37 -33.67
N SER A 175 6.97 13.09 -33.60
CA SER A 175 8.30 12.58 -33.30
C SER A 175 8.83 13.07 -31.95
N THR A 176 8.10 14.02 -31.33
CA THR A 176 8.44 14.61 -30.05
C THR A 176 7.31 14.41 -29.02
N ASP A 177 7.66 14.42 -27.75
CA ASP A 177 6.70 14.33 -26.65
C ASP A 177 5.66 15.47 -26.72
N ARG A 178 6.09 16.67 -27.10
CA ARG A 178 5.22 17.85 -27.26
C ARG A 178 4.19 17.65 -28.40
N GLU A 179 4.62 17.07 -29.52
CA GLU A 179 3.72 16.80 -30.65
C GLU A 179 2.70 15.72 -30.28
N LEU A 180 3.11 14.64 -29.63
CA LEU A 180 2.19 13.61 -29.18
C LEU A 180 1.19 14.13 -28.13
N LEU A 181 1.65 14.94 -27.17
CA LEU A 181 0.77 15.55 -26.17
C LEU A 181 -0.24 16.54 -26.75
N ALA A 182 0.04 17.12 -27.92
CA ALA A 182 -0.87 18.01 -28.63
C ALA A 182 -1.88 17.26 -29.51
N ALA A 183 -1.70 15.95 -29.75
CA ALA A 183 -2.49 15.18 -30.72
C ALA A 183 -3.91 14.83 -30.25
N GLY A 184 -4.23 15.02 -28.97
CA GLY A 184 -5.55 14.69 -28.43
C GLY A 184 -5.79 15.21 -27.01
N PRO A 185 -6.99 14.94 -26.47
CA PRO A 185 -7.28 15.30 -25.09
C PRO A 185 -6.34 14.55 -24.13
N PHE A 186 -5.87 15.26 -23.10
CA PHE A 186 -4.97 14.69 -22.11
C PHE A 186 -5.76 13.88 -21.06
N ILE A 187 -5.40 12.63 -20.86
CA ILE A 187 -5.89 11.78 -19.79
C ILE A 187 -4.91 11.93 -18.63
N ARG A 188 -5.34 12.66 -17.61
CA ARG A 188 -4.52 13.01 -16.47
C ARG A 188 -4.49 11.87 -15.45
N PHE A 189 -3.30 11.55 -14.95
CA PHE A 189 -3.18 10.73 -13.74
C PHE A 189 -3.51 11.58 -12.51
N GLN A 190 -4.18 11.00 -11.53
CA GLN A 190 -4.69 11.65 -10.32
C GLN A 190 -3.71 12.68 -9.72
N ARG A 191 -4.14 13.94 -9.65
CA ARG A 191 -3.29 15.08 -9.22
C ARG A 191 -2.89 15.06 -7.73
N PHE A 192 -3.60 14.30 -6.90
CA PHE A 192 -3.25 14.14 -5.47
C PHE A 192 -2.14 13.11 -5.25
N ALA A 193 -1.90 12.21 -6.21
CA ALA A 193 -0.75 11.31 -6.19
C ALA A 193 0.55 12.08 -6.44
N TRP A 194 1.64 11.71 -5.77
CA TRP A 194 2.93 12.37 -5.98
C TRP A 194 3.43 12.22 -7.42
N ALA A 195 3.21 11.05 -8.03
CA ALA A 195 3.51 10.85 -9.45
C ALA A 195 2.70 11.79 -10.38
N GLY A 196 1.42 12.02 -10.09
CA GLY A 196 0.59 12.96 -10.85
C GLY A 196 1.09 14.40 -10.73
N ARG A 197 1.45 14.82 -9.51
CA ARG A 197 2.04 16.15 -9.26
C ARG A 197 3.39 16.34 -9.95
N LEU A 198 4.22 15.28 -9.97
CA LEU A 198 5.49 15.28 -10.67
C LEU A 198 5.29 15.55 -12.18
N ILE A 199 4.37 14.81 -12.80
CA ILE A 199 4.02 14.99 -14.22
C ILE A 199 3.51 16.41 -14.47
N ASP A 200 2.60 16.92 -13.64
CA ASP A 200 2.05 18.28 -13.79
C ASP A 200 3.11 19.36 -13.64
N THR A 201 4.05 19.18 -12.70
CA THR A 201 5.18 20.09 -12.52
C THR A 201 6.04 20.13 -13.79
N HIS A 202 6.42 18.98 -14.33
CA HIS A 202 7.22 18.90 -15.55
C HIS A 202 6.50 19.48 -16.77
N LEU A 203 5.18 19.24 -16.94
CA LEU A 203 4.39 19.87 -17.99
C LEU A 203 4.45 21.40 -17.88
N LYS A 204 4.26 21.92 -16.67
CA LYS A 204 4.29 23.35 -16.37
C LYS A 204 5.68 23.96 -16.63
N ASP A 205 6.74 23.39 -16.08
CA ASP A 205 8.10 23.88 -16.18
C ASP A 205 8.61 23.91 -17.63
N ARG A 206 8.16 22.94 -18.43
CA ARG A 206 8.44 22.85 -19.86
C ARG A 206 7.48 23.69 -20.73
N GLY A 207 6.53 24.40 -20.14
CA GLY A 207 5.54 25.21 -20.84
C GLY A 207 4.64 24.40 -21.80
N ILE A 208 4.38 23.11 -21.49
CA ILE A 208 3.51 22.24 -22.29
C ILE A 208 2.08 22.40 -21.80
N LYS A 209 1.24 23.01 -22.63
CA LYS A 209 -0.19 23.17 -22.34
C LYS A 209 -0.94 21.95 -22.85
N VAL A 210 -1.65 21.24 -21.95
CA VAL A 210 -2.50 20.11 -22.27
C VAL A 210 -3.97 20.46 -21.98
N HIS A 211 -4.87 19.95 -22.83
CA HIS A 211 -6.31 20.06 -22.58
C HIS A 211 -6.77 18.78 -21.87
N THR A 212 -7.03 18.85 -20.57
CA THR A 212 -7.45 17.70 -19.77
C THR A 212 -8.89 17.33 -20.11
N GLY A 213 -9.07 16.16 -20.72
CA GLY A 213 -10.37 15.58 -21.01
C GLY A 213 -10.88 14.67 -19.88
N MET A 214 -9.97 13.98 -19.20
CA MET A 214 -10.27 13.02 -18.13
C MET A 214 -9.20 13.04 -17.04
N GLU A 215 -9.59 12.64 -15.80
CA GLU A 215 -8.66 12.40 -14.70
C GLU A 215 -8.95 11.02 -14.11
N ILE A 216 -7.93 10.16 -14.03
CA ILE A 216 -8.04 8.74 -13.67
C ILE A 216 -6.96 8.41 -12.63
N ASP A 217 -7.27 7.50 -11.70
CA ASP A 217 -6.37 7.05 -10.62
C ASP A 217 -5.66 5.71 -10.90
N SER A 218 -5.90 5.09 -12.05
CA SER A 218 -5.26 3.84 -12.50
C SER A 218 -4.46 4.07 -13.77
N LEU A 219 -3.16 3.76 -13.73
CA LEU A 219 -2.29 3.82 -14.91
C LEU A 219 -2.64 2.77 -15.95
N GLU A 220 -3.12 1.61 -15.52
CA GLU A 220 -3.61 0.54 -16.39
C GLU A 220 -4.84 0.99 -17.18
N ALA A 221 -5.80 1.62 -16.49
CA ALA A 221 -6.98 2.19 -17.15
C ALA A 221 -6.61 3.31 -18.11
N ILE A 222 -5.67 4.19 -17.76
CA ILE A 222 -5.14 5.23 -18.66
C ILE A 222 -4.55 4.61 -19.91
N ALA A 223 -3.68 3.59 -19.77
CA ALA A 223 -3.06 2.94 -20.92
C ALA A 223 -4.08 2.29 -21.85
N LEU A 224 -5.11 1.63 -21.30
CA LEU A 224 -6.21 1.06 -22.08
C LEU A 224 -7.05 2.14 -22.78
N MET A 225 -7.37 3.24 -22.12
CA MET A 225 -8.10 4.36 -22.74
C MET A 225 -7.32 4.98 -23.87
N VAL A 226 -6.00 5.16 -23.73
CA VAL A 226 -5.12 5.61 -24.81
C VAL A 226 -5.15 4.61 -25.99
N ALA A 227 -5.02 3.32 -25.70
CA ALA A 227 -5.08 2.26 -26.71
C ALA A 227 -6.41 2.24 -27.49
N HIS A 228 -7.50 2.71 -26.87
CA HIS A 228 -8.82 2.87 -27.52
C HIS A 228 -9.06 4.25 -28.14
N GLY A 229 -8.03 5.09 -28.26
CA GLY A 229 -8.13 6.36 -28.97
C GLY A 229 -8.79 7.50 -28.17
N LEU A 230 -8.95 7.36 -26.84
CA LEU A 230 -9.65 8.35 -26.01
C LEU A 230 -8.78 9.56 -25.65
N GLY A 231 -7.48 9.53 -25.97
CA GLY A 231 -6.59 10.65 -25.70
C GLY A 231 -5.12 10.24 -25.59
N VAL A 232 -4.33 11.11 -25.01
CA VAL A 232 -2.89 10.96 -24.79
C VAL A 232 -2.58 11.11 -23.31
N SER A 233 -1.47 10.54 -22.82
CA SER A 233 -1.12 10.65 -21.41
C SER A 233 0.41 10.64 -21.18
N VAL A 234 0.82 10.92 -19.95
CA VAL A 234 2.18 10.66 -19.46
C VAL A 234 2.10 9.61 -18.35
N VAL A 235 2.87 8.55 -18.47
CA VAL A 235 2.92 7.45 -17.50
C VAL A 235 4.36 7.03 -17.22
N PRO A 236 4.68 6.51 -16.03
CA PRO A 236 5.99 5.91 -15.77
C PRO A 236 6.13 4.56 -16.48
N ASP A 237 7.31 4.28 -17.01
CA ASP A 237 7.71 2.96 -17.49
C ASP A 237 8.11 2.10 -16.29
N ARG A 238 7.24 1.18 -15.90
CA ARG A 238 7.32 0.46 -14.62
C ARG A 238 7.79 -0.97 -14.81
N ALA A 239 8.74 -1.39 -13.99
CA ALA A 239 9.10 -2.80 -13.90
C ALA A 239 7.90 -3.67 -13.50
N GLY A 240 7.72 -4.80 -14.17
CA GLY A 240 6.64 -5.75 -13.91
C GLY A 240 5.25 -5.31 -14.40
N ALA A 241 5.13 -4.18 -15.12
CA ALA A 241 3.90 -3.75 -15.78
C ALA A 241 4.14 -3.67 -17.29
N SER A 242 3.16 -4.10 -18.08
CA SER A 242 3.22 -3.99 -19.53
C SER A 242 2.23 -2.95 -20.04
N LEU A 243 2.66 -2.15 -21.02
CA LEU A 243 1.77 -1.27 -21.77
C LEU A 243 1.16 -2.04 -22.96
N PRO A 244 -0.07 -1.71 -23.39
CA PRO A 244 -0.66 -2.29 -24.59
C PRO A 244 0.24 -2.14 -25.83
N GLU A 245 0.19 -3.11 -26.75
CA GLU A 245 1.01 -3.07 -27.98
C GLU A 245 0.52 -2.06 -29.00
N ASN A 246 -0.75 -1.66 -28.91
CA ASN A 246 -1.40 -0.75 -29.85
C ASN A 246 -1.34 0.72 -29.41
N ILE A 247 -0.23 1.13 -28.80
CA ILE A 247 0.07 2.53 -28.47
C ILE A 247 1.44 2.95 -29.02
N GLU A 248 1.56 4.24 -29.33
CA GLU A 248 2.85 4.90 -29.51
C GLU A 248 3.40 5.31 -28.15
N ARG A 249 4.72 5.25 -27.99
CA ARG A 249 5.41 5.64 -26.75
C ARG A 249 6.74 6.27 -27.05
N ILE A 250 6.99 7.42 -26.46
CA ILE A 250 8.28 8.10 -26.53
C ILE A 250 8.67 8.65 -25.14
N PRO A 251 9.97 8.83 -24.86
CA PRO A 251 10.40 9.43 -23.59
C PRO A 251 9.77 10.82 -23.40
N PHE A 252 9.39 11.12 -22.14
CA PHE A 252 8.94 12.44 -21.76
C PHE A 252 10.13 13.29 -21.29
N GLY A 253 10.57 14.23 -22.11
CA GLY A 253 11.74 15.06 -21.88
C GLY A 253 12.99 14.56 -22.59
N ASP A 254 13.95 15.50 -22.75
CA ASP A 254 15.30 15.22 -23.24
C ASP A 254 16.31 16.03 -22.42
N PRO A 255 17.07 15.40 -21.49
CA PRO A 255 17.04 13.94 -21.18
C PRO A 255 15.69 13.48 -20.60
N PRO A 256 15.39 12.17 -20.67
CA PRO A 256 14.14 11.60 -20.15
C PRO A 256 13.94 11.93 -18.67
N LEU A 257 12.75 12.42 -18.32
CA LEU A 257 12.38 12.67 -16.94
C LEU A 257 11.98 11.36 -16.27
N CYS A 258 12.32 11.19 -15.00
CA CYS A 258 12.09 9.96 -14.25
C CYS A 258 11.23 10.19 -13.01
N ARG A 259 10.49 9.16 -12.63
CA ARG A 259 9.89 9.04 -11.30
C ARG A 259 10.83 8.18 -10.46
N VAL A 260 11.28 8.70 -9.32
CA VAL A 260 12.05 7.95 -8.34
C VAL A 260 11.10 7.18 -7.42
N VAL A 261 11.38 5.92 -7.18
CA VAL A 261 10.61 5.05 -6.30
C VAL A 261 11.51 4.38 -5.26
N GLY A 262 10.94 4.17 -4.07
CA GLY A 262 11.71 3.64 -2.95
C GLY A 262 10.83 3.22 -1.80
N VAL A 263 11.49 2.88 -0.70
CA VAL A 263 10.88 2.44 0.55
C VAL A 263 11.15 3.45 1.65
N VAL A 264 10.11 3.84 2.36
CA VAL A 264 10.20 4.64 3.59
C VAL A 264 10.01 3.72 4.78
N GLU A 265 10.87 3.85 5.78
CA GLU A 265 10.72 3.21 7.09
C GLU A 265 11.08 4.17 8.23
N ARG A 266 10.78 3.82 9.49
CA ARG A 266 11.30 4.54 10.64
C ARG A 266 12.78 4.18 10.86
N ARG A 267 13.58 5.13 11.35
CA ARG A 267 14.99 4.90 11.66
C ARG A 267 15.22 3.87 12.78
N ASP A 268 14.25 3.79 13.69
CA ASP A 268 14.23 2.87 14.83
C ASP A 268 13.38 1.62 14.56
N ASN A 269 13.18 1.27 13.30
CA ASN A 269 12.35 0.12 12.91
C ASN A 269 12.98 -1.20 13.41
N PRO A 270 12.32 -1.95 14.29
CA PRO A 270 12.84 -3.23 14.77
C PRO A 270 12.95 -4.29 13.66
N LYS A 271 12.20 -4.11 12.57
CA LYS A 271 12.19 -5.00 11.38
C LYS A 271 13.07 -4.49 10.23
N ALA A 272 13.99 -3.54 10.49
CA ALA A 272 14.84 -2.93 9.45
C ALA A 272 15.60 -3.96 8.59
N HIS A 273 15.92 -5.14 9.12
CA HIS A 273 16.56 -6.22 8.35
C HIS A 273 15.63 -6.79 7.27
N LEU A 274 14.31 -6.96 7.53
CA LEU A 274 13.32 -7.39 6.54
C LEU A 274 13.10 -6.31 5.48
N ILE A 275 13.05 -5.04 5.90
CA ILE A 275 12.91 -3.92 4.98
C ILE A 275 14.12 -3.81 4.05
N ARG A 276 15.33 -4.01 4.56
CA ARG A 276 16.55 -4.05 3.75
C ARG A 276 16.49 -5.17 2.70
N GLY A 277 16.08 -6.38 3.11
CA GLY A 277 15.86 -7.49 2.19
C GLY A 277 14.82 -7.17 1.11
N LEU A 278 13.72 -6.50 1.48
CA LEU A 278 12.69 -6.04 0.53
C LEU A 278 13.28 -5.03 -0.47
N VAL A 279 14.05 -4.04 -0.01
CA VAL A 279 14.71 -3.04 -0.87
C VAL A 279 15.66 -3.72 -1.87
N GLU A 280 16.50 -4.66 -1.41
CA GLU A 280 17.42 -5.40 -2.27
C GLU A 280 16.69 -6.23 -3.35
N ILE A 281 15.57 -6.86 -2.99
CA ILE A 281 14.75 -7.62 -3.94
C ILE A 281 14.10 -6.68 -4.95
N LEU A 282 13.53 -5.55 -4.49
CA LEU A 282 12.94 -4.54 -5.37
C LEU A 282 13.97 -3.99 -6.36
N ALA A 283 15.17 -3.63 -5.89
CA ALA A 283 16.25 -3.13 -6.73
C ALA A 283 16.66 -4.15 -7.82
N ARG A 284 16.78 -5.43 -7.44
CA ARG A 284 17.11 -6.51 -8.38
C ARG A 284 16.00 -6.73 -9.42
N LEU A 285 14.74 -6.66 -9.04
CA LEU A 285 13.61 -6.82 -9.94
C LEU A 285 13.42 -5.60 -10.86
N ALA A 286 13.78 -4.41 -10.39
CA ALA A 286 13.74 -3.20 -11.22
C ALA A 286 14.82 -3.18 -12.30
N HIS A 287 15.96 -3.83 -12.04
CA HIS A 287 17.12 -3.85 -12.96
C HIS A 287 17.55 -5.30 -13.31
N PRO A 288 16.70 -6.08 -13.99
CA PRO A 288 16.98 -7.51 -14.25
C PRO A 288 18.26 -7.76 -15.06
N ASN A 289 18.79 -6.74 -15.76
CA ASN A 289 19.97 -6.85 -16.63
C ASN A 289 21.26 -6.24 -16.01
N SER A 290 21.26 -5.82 -14.76
CA SER A 290 22.45 -5.30 -14.06
C SER A 290 23.23 -6.47 -13.43
N ARG A 291 23.92 -7.28 -14.25
CA ARG A 291 24.96 -8.22 -13.84
C ARG A 291 26.33 -7.76 -14.33
#